data_12d0275732769390908ddf7bb6972b25
#
_entry.id   12d0275732769390908ddf7bb6972b25
#
_cell.length_a   1.000
_cell.length_b   1.000
_cell.length_c   1.000
_cell.angle_alpha   90.00
_cell.angle_beta   90.00
_cell.angle_gamma   90.00
#
_symmetry.space_group_name_H-M   'P 1'
#
loop_
_entity.id
_entity.type
_entity.pdbx_description
1 polymer ?
#
loop_
_entity_poly.entity_id
_entity_poly.type
_entity_poly.pdbx_seq_one_letter_code
_entity_poly.pdbx_strand_id
1 'polypeptide(L)'
;MYEEISSLANPRVRRVLQLQQKARTRKKENCFIIEGIRLFLDTPDDFLEEIFITADLLEREEARIREKITRHGCRIVTPEVMKKMSDTMTPQGVLCLASMPRYSMEDLLTGCPLLLLLENIQDPGNLGTMFRTAEAAGAAGILMNKGTADLFNPKTVRSTMSAVFRVPFLVTEDFSAALTQLRGRGLRIFAAHLAGQDNYDRADYTGPCGILIGNEGRGLTEEAAALATDLIRIPMHGRIESLNAAMAAGILMYEADRQRRQADR
;
A
#
# COMPACT_ATOMS: atom_id res chain seq x y z
N MET A 1 3.42 -33.57 12.18
CA MET A 1 2.33 -33.25 13.15
C MET A 1 2.38 -31.75 13.36
N TYR A 2 1.29 -31.04 13.14
CA TYR A 2 1.23 -29.58 13.34
C TYR A 2 0.96 -29.27 14.82
N GLU A 3 1.58 -28.20 15.33
CA GLU A 3 1.29 -27.71 16.69
C GLU A 3 -0.11 -27.09 16.72
N GLU A 4 -0.93 -27.49 17.70
CA GLU A 4 -2.27 -26.93 17.90
C GLU A 4 -2.25 -25.90 19.03
N ILE A 5 -2.85 -24.73 18.77
CA ILE A 5 -2.98 -23.62 19.70
C ILE A 5 -4.46 -23.38 20.01
N SER A 6 -4.85 -23.74 21.22
CA SER A 6 -6.23 -23.54 21.72
C SER A 6 -6.35 -22.43 22.78
N SER A 7 -5.22 -21.98 23.34
CA SER A 7 -5.21 -20.99 24.42
C SER A 7 -4.93 -19.58 23.93
N LEU A 8 -5.79 -18.63 24.30
CA LEU A 8 -5.59 -17.19 24.08
C LEU A 8 -4.38 -16.62 24.86
N ALA A 9 -3.89 -17.35 25.89
CA ALA A 9 -2.72 -16.97 26.64
C ALA A 9 -1.40 -17.39 25.96
N ASN A 10 -1.46 -18.13 24.85
CA ASN A 10 -0.28 -18.54 24.10
C ASN A 10 0.56 -17.32 23.67
N PRO A 11 1.89 -17.35 23.86
CA PRO A 11 2.78 -16.22 23.50
C PRO A 11 2.67 -15.80 22.03
N ARG A 12 2.45 -16.74 21.09
CA ARG A 12 2.28 -16.44 19.67
C ARG A 12 0.99 -15.66 19.40
N VAL A 13 -0.11 -16.03 20.05
CA VAL A 13 -1.38 -15.30 19.98
C VAL A 13 -1.21 -13.87 20.49
N ARG A 14 -0.51 -13.70 21.63
CA ARG A 14 -0.19 -12.38 22.17
C ARG A 14 0.67 -11.56 21.22
N ARG A 15 1.65 -12.17 20.56
CA ARG A 15 2.48 -11.51 19.53
C ARG A 15 1.60 -10.98 18.40
N VAL A 16 0.70 -11.80 17.84
CA VAL A 16 -0.23 -11.36 16.78
C VAL A 16 -1.07 -10.18 17.24
N LEU A 17 -1.65 -10.24 18.44
CA LEU A 17 -2.46 -9.12 18.97
C LEU A 17 -1.66 -7.83 19.14
N GLN A 18 -0.38 -7.92 19.52
CA GLN A 18 0.49 -6.75 19.62
C GLN A 18 0.81 -6.17 18.23
N LEU A 19 1.09 -7.01 17.25
CA LEU A 19 1.31 -6.59 15.85
C LEU A 19 0.05 -5.97 15.23
N GLN A 20 -1.12 -6.49 15.56
CA GLN A 20 -2.39 -5.95 15.10
C GLN A 20 -2.61 -4.51 15.61
N GLN A 21 -2.36 -4.28 16.90
CA GLN A 21 -2.72 -3.03 17.57
C GLN A 21 -1.65 -1.93 17.49
N LYS A 22 -0.36 -2.31 17.41
CA LYS A 22 0.74 -1.35 17.66
C LYS A 22 1.69 -1.24 16.46
N ALA A 23 1.64 -0.11 15.77
CA ALA A 23 2.59 0.23 14.71
C ALA A 23 4.06 0.16 15.17
N ARG A 24 4.34 0.58 16.42
CA ARG A 24 5.68 0.49 17.03
C ARG A 24 6.18 -0.96 17.11
N THR A 25 5.31 -1.91 17.45
CA THR A 25 5.68 -3.34 17.50
C THR A 25 5.99 -3.85 16.10
N ARG A 26 5.15 -3.54 15.12
CA ARG A 26 5.39 -3.90 13.71
C ARG A 26 6.74 -3.41 13.20
N LYS A 27 7.05 -2.13 13.44
CA LYS A 27 8.34 -1.53 13.03
C LYS A 27 9.53 -2.17 13.76
N LYS A 28 9.41 -2.41 15.06
CA LYS A 28 10.49 -3.03 15.88
C LYS A 28 10.81 -4.46 15.44
N GLU A 29 9.77 -5.23 15.15
CA GLU A 29 9.90 -6.64 14.73
C GLU A 29 10.08 -6.79 13.23
N ASN A 30 9.95 -5.71 12.44
CA ASN A 30 9.94 -5.73 10.98
C ASN A 30 8.91 -6.71 10.42
N CYS A 31 7.75 -6.82 11.08
CA CYS A 31 6.77 -7.86 10.83
C CYS A 31 5.35 -7.28 10.85
N PHE A 32 4.47 -7.80 9.99
CA PHE A 32 3.07 -7.39 9.93
C PHE A 32 2.14 -8.57 9.66
N ILE A 33 0.85 -8.30 9.71
CA ILE A 33 -0.19 -9.33 9.61
C ILE A 33 -0.78 -9.35 8.21
N ILE A 34 -0.89 -10.54 7.67
CA ILE A 34 -1.65 -10.88 6.46
C ILE A 34 -2.87 -11.69 6.88
N GLU A 35 -4.07 -11.24 6.56
CA GLU A 35 -5.33 -11.91 6.91
C GLU A 35 -6.16 -12.19 5.66
N GLY A 36 -6.61 -13.43 5.52
CA GLY A 36 -7.49 -13.89 4.45
C GLY A 36 -6.78 -14.71 3.37
N ILE A 37 -7.55 -15.60 2.74
CA ILE A 37 -7.04 -16.63 1.82
C ILE A 37 -6.30 -16.01 0.63
N ARG A 38 -6.89 -14.99 -0.01
CA ARG A 38 -6.30 -14.39 -1.19
C ARG A 38 -4.96 -13.73 -0.89
N LEU A 39 -4.90 -12.91 0.17
CA LEU A 39 -3.66 -12.26 0.58
C LEU A 39 -2.59 -13.26 0.97
N PHE A 40 -2.98 -14.32 1.70
CA PHE A 40 -2.07 -15.42 2.05
C PHE A 40 -1.48 -16.09 0.82
N LEU A 41 -2.31 -16.44 -0.18
CA LEU A 41 -1.86 -17.07 -1.41
C LEU A 41 -0.94 -16.16 -2.25
N ASP A 42 -1.22 -14.87 -2.28
CA ASP A 42 -0.46 -13.88 -3.04
C ASP A 42 0.83 -13.44 -2.32
N THR A 43 0.99 -13.70 -1.01
CA THR A 43 2.22 -13.35 -0.27
C THR A 43 3.39 -14.16 -0.81
N PRO A 44 4.50 -13.52 -1.25
CA PRO A 44 5.68 -14.26 -1.69
C PRO A 44 6.30 -15.07 -0.54
N ASP A 45 6.82 -16.24 -0.87
CA ASP A 45 7.32 -17.21 0.11
C ASP A 45 8.44 -16.62 0.99
N ASP A 46 9.31 -15.79 0.42
CA ASP A 46 10.43 -15.15 1.11
C ASP A 46 10.00 -14.16 2.22
N PHE A 47 8.76 -13.69 2.18
CA PHE A 47 8.22 -12.80 3.22
C PHE A 47 7.48 -13.55 4.32
N LEU A 48 7.09 -14.83 4.13
CA LEU A 48 6.32 -15.58 5.11
C LEU A 48 7.19 -15.97 6.33
N GLU A 49 6.72 -15.60 7.53
CA GLU A 49 7.38 -15.99 8.79
C GLU A 49 6.62 -17.09 9.53
N GLU A 50 5.32 -16.94 9.71
CA GLU A 50 4.52 -17.89 10.48
C GLU A 50 3.08 -17.93 9.95
N ILE A 51 2.50 -19.12 9.83
CA ILE A 51 1.16 -19.35 9.32
C ILE A 51 0.28 -19.92 10.41
N PHE A 52 -0.89 -19.31 10.64
CA PHE A 52 -1.95 -19.79 11.50
C PHE A 52 -3.16 -20.14 10.65
N ILE A 53 -3.71 -21.34 10.84
CA ILE A 53 -4.85 -21.84 10.05
C ILE A 53 -5.81 -22.63 10.95
N THR A 54 -7.10 -22.57 10.64
CA THR A 54 -8.08 -23.43 11.30
C THR A 54 -8.09 -24.82 10.67
N ALA A 55 -8.38 -25.86 11.46
CA ALA A 55 -8.49 -27.23 10.96
C ALA A 55 -9.52 -27.33 9.81
N ASP A 56 -10.66 -26.67 9.95
CA ASP A 56 -11.73 -26.65 8.97
C ASP A 56 -11.28 -26.12 7.60
N LEU A 57 -10.48 -25.03 7.57
CA LEU A 57 -9.93 -24.53 6.31
C LEU A 57 -8.87 -25.48 5.72
N LEU A 58 -8.04 -26.09 6.56
CA LEU A 58 -7.04 -27.06 6.14
C LEU A 58 -7.67 -28.31 5.50
N GLU A 59 -8.86 -28.73 5.98
CA GLU A 59 -9.59 -29.87 5.45
C GLU A 59 -10.33 -29.57 4.14
N ARG A 60 -10.92 -28.38 4.01
CA ARG A 60 -11.70 -27.94 2.83
C ARG A 60 -10.90 -27.63 1.60
N GLU A 61 -9.67 -27.50 1.71
CA GLU A 61 -8.57 -27.04 0.89
C GLU A 61 -8.72 -26.77 -0.62
N GLU A 62 -8.09 -25.69 -1.02
CA GLU A 62 -7.49 -25.52 -2.32
C GLU A 62 -6.07 -26.13 -2.34
N ALA A 63 -5.69 -26.83 -3.43
CA ALA A 63 -4.36 -27.42 -3.60
C ALA A 63 -3.23 -26.41 -3.33
N ARG A 64 -3.43 -25.12 -3.71
CA ARG A 64 -2.47 -24.03 -3.48
C ARG A 64 -2.23 -23.73 -2.00
N ILE A 65 -3.25 -23.83 -1.16
CA ILE A 65 -3.09 -23.65 0.30
C ILE A 65 -2.23 -24.78 0.87
N ARG A 66 -2.52 -26.03 0.51
CA ARG A 66 -1.73 -27.20 0.95
C ARG A 66 -0.27 -27.09 0.53
N GLU A 67 -0.01 -26.74 -0.72
CA GLU A 67 1.32 -26.60 -1.24
C GLU A 67 2.14 -25.59 -0.43
N LYS A 68 1.55 -24.42 -0.16
CA LYS A 68 2.21 -23.37 0.62
C LYS A 68 2.44 -23.78 2.07
N ILE A 69 1.47 -24.43 2.70
CA ILE A 69 1.60 -24.98 4.06
C ILE A 69 2.65 -26.10 4.12
N THR A 70 2.73 -26.94 3.11
CA THR A 70 3.73 -28.03 3.06
C THR A 70 5.15 -27.47 3.02
N ARG A 71 5.36 -26.34 2.32
CA ARG A 71 6.67 -25.67 2.24
C ARG A 71 7.07 -24.95 3.53
N HIS A 72 6.13 -24.26 4.17
CA HIS A 72 6.42 -23.35 5.28
C HIS A 72 6.03 -23.91 6.65
N GLY A 73 5.23 -24.97 6.70
CA GLY A 73 4.57 -25.39 7.92
C GLY A 73 3.44 -24.46 8.35
N CYS A 74 2.68 -24.85 9.36
CA CYS A 74 1.65 -24.00 9.95
C CYS A 74 1.41 -24.34 11.43
N ARG A 75 0.64 -23.48 12.11
CA ARG A 75 0.05 -23.71 13.42
C ARG A 75 -1.45 -23.88 13.25
N ILE A 76 -2.01 -24.96 13.76
CA ILE A 76 -3.46 -25.11 13.78
C ILE A 76 -3.99 -24.31 14.97
N VAL A 77 -5.00 -23.49 14.74
CA VAL A 77 -5.64 -22.70 15.79
C VAL A 77 -7.13 -23.01 15.85
N THR A 78 -7.71 -22.94 17.05
CA THR A 78 -9.16 -23.08 17.19
C THR A 78 -9.88 -21.89 16.57
N PRO A 79 -11.15 -22.03 16.14
CA PRO A 79 -11.96 -20.93 15.62
C PRO A 79 -12.03 -19.72 16.57
N GLU A 80 -12.05 -19.97 17.88
CA GLU A 80 -12.05 -18.92 18.90
C GLU A 80 -10.74 -18.12 18.91
N VAL A 81 -9.60 -18.82 18.85
CA VAL A 81 -8.28 -18.19 18.75
C VAL A 81 -8.16 -17.41 17.44
N MET A 82 -8.56 -17.99 16.32
CA MET A 82 -8.57 -17.31 15.02
C MET A 82 -9.40 -16.03 15.07
N LYS A 83 -10.64 -16.11 15.59
CA LYS A 83 -11.50 -14.94 15.75
C LYS A 83 -10.88 -13.84 16.59
N LYS A 84 -10.14 -14.20 17.65
CA LYS A 84 -9.46 -13.22 18.52
C LYS A 84 -8.25 -12.57 17.82
N MET A 85 -7.54 -13.32 16.99
CA MET A 85 -6.37 -12.85 16.24
C MET A 85 -6.76 -12.03 15.00
N SER A 86 -7.97 -12.15 14.51
CA SER A 86 -8.45 -11.48 13.31
C SER A 86 -8.94 -10.08 13.58
N ASP A 87 -8.75 -9.19 12.58
CA ASP A 87 -9.31 -7.84 12.56
C ASP A 87 -10.69 -7.79 11.85
N THR A 88 -11.03 -8.86 11.11
CA THR A 88 -12.32 -8.98 10.42
C THR A 88 -13.38 -9.65 11.30
N MET A 89 -14.65 -9.28 11.08
CA MET A 89 -15.80 -9.86 11.81
C MET A 89 -15.99 -11.35 11.51
N THR A 90 -15.70 -11.77 10.27
CA THR A 90 -15.82 -13.14 9.77
C THR A 90 -14.49 -13.61 9.20
N PRO A 91 -13.58 -14.13 10.04
CA PRO A 91 -12.30 -14.65 9.58
C PRO A 91 -12.45 -15.78 8.56
N GLN A 92 -11.57 -15.78 7.56
CA GLN A 92 -11.55 -16.83 6.52
C GLN A 92 -10.76 -18.07 6.94
N GLY A 93 -10.28 -18.12 8.17
CA GLY A 93 -9.58 -19.30 8.73
C GLY A 93 -8.07 -19.32 8.48
N VAL A 94 -7.49 -18.30 7.87
CA VAL A 94 -6.03 -18.18 7.73
C VAL A 94 -5.55 -16.76 8.05
N LEU A 95 -4.46 -16.71 8.78
CA LEU A 95 -3.69 -15.51 9.12
C LEU A 95 -2.22 -15.87 9.09
N CYS A 96 -1.37 -14.99 8.54
CA CYS A 96 0.07 -15.20 8.63
C CYS A 96 0.80 -13.92 9.05
N LEU A 97 2.00 -14.12 9.57
CA LEU A 97 2.97 -13.07 9.79
C LEU A 97 3.90 -13.02 8.59
N ALA A 98 4.21 -11.79 8.16
CA ALA A 98 5.12 -11.56 7.05
C ALA A 98 6.13 -10.47 7.41
N SER A 99 7.36 -10.59 6.92
CA SER A 99 8.37 -9.54 7.02
C SER A 99 8.02 -8.36 6.13
N MET A 100 8.39 -7.15 6.54
CA MET A 100 8.13 -5.93 5.77
C MET A 100 9.09 -5.83 4.58
N PRO A 101 8.58 -5.60 3.36
CA PRO A 101 9.42 -5.23 2.22
C PRO A 101 10.23 -3.95 2.52
N ARG A 102 11.42 -3.87 1.96
CA ARG A 102 12.31 -2.71 2.09
C ARG A 102 12.80 -2.30 0.72
N TYR A 103 12.69 -1.01 0.44
CA TYR A 103 13.09 -0.42 -0.83
C TYR A 103 13.95 0.82 -0.59
N SER A 104 14.75 1.15 -1.58
CA SER A 104 15.56 2.39 -1.65
C SER A 104 14.94 3.37 -2.63
N MET A 105 15.47 4.60 -2.69
CA MET A 105 15.07 5.59 -3.69
C MET A 105 15.38 5.10 -5.11
N GLU A 106 16.44 4.35 -5.29
CA GLU A 106 16.87 3.78 -6.57
C GLU A 106 15.86 2.77 -7.10
N ASP A 107 15.22 1.99 -6.23
CA ASP A 107 14.18 1.03 -6.64
C ASP A 107 12.94 1.72 -7.23
N LEU A 108 12.66 2.98 -6.81
CA LEU A 108 11.55 3.78 -7.33
C LEU A 108 11.88 4.44 -8.68
N LEU A 109 13.17 4.56 -9.05
CA LEU A 109 13.64 5.37 -10.17
C LEU A 109 14.08 4.52 -11.38
N THR A 110 13.55 3.34 -11.54
CA THR A 110 13.88 2.46 -12.64
C THR A 110 13.21 2.89 -13.95
N GLY A 111 13.96 2.92 -15.06
CA GLY A 111 13.44 3.21 -16.40
C GLY A 111 12.88 4.63 -16.56
N CYS A 112 11.65 4.76 -17.07
CA CYS A 112 10.89 6.00 -17.14
C CYS A 112 9.81 6.00 -16.04
N PRO A 113 10.15 6.38 -14.78
CA PRO A 113 9.27 6.16 -13.65
C PRO A 113 8.01 7.02 -13.70
N LEU A 114 6.86 6.41 -13.36
CA LEU A 114 5.67 7.09 -12.87
C LEU A 114 5.63 6.87 -11.36
N LEU A 115 5.76 7.93 -10.57
CA LEU A 115 5.68 7.83 -9.11
C LEU A 115 4.37 8.39 -8.59
N LEU A 116 3.85 7.80 -7.52
CA LEU A 116 2.81 8.39 -6.70
C LEU A 116 3.47 8.98 -5.44
N LEU A 117 3.29 10.29 -5.22
CA LEU A 117 3.88 11.03 -4.12
C LEU A 117 2.76 11.43 -3.15
N LEU A 118 2.80 10.96 -1.92
CA LEU A 118 1.69 11.07 -0.97
C LEU A 118 2.08 11.89 0.25
N GLU A 119 1.36 12.99 0.46
CA GLU A 119 1.54 13.85 1.63
C GLU A 119 0.34 13.72 2.58
N ASN A 120 0.58 13.20 3.78
CA ASN A 120 -0.37 13.17 4.89
C ASN A 120 -1.72 12.47 4.57
N ILE A 121 -1.72 11.42 3.76
CA ILE A 121 -2.92 10.60 3.54
C ILE A 121 -3.31 9.92 4.84
N GLN A 122 -4.53 10.16 5.35
CA GLN A 122 -4.94 9.70 6.68
C GLN A 122 -5.83 8.46 6.64
N ASP A 123 -6.63 8.28 5.59
CA ASP A 123 -7.54 7.13 5.52
C ASP A 123 -6.81 5.86 5.05
N PRO A 124 -6.80 4.78 5.87
CA PRO A 124 -6.19 3.51 5.50
C PRO A 124 -6.78 2.88 4.23
N GLY A 125 -8.06 3.10 3.96
CA GLY A 125 -8.75 2.60 2.77
C GLY A 125 -8.28 3.33 1.51
N ASN A 126 -8.13 4.67 1.58
CA ASN A 126 -7.57 5.47 0.50
C ASN A 126 -6.14 5.03 0.20
N LEU A 127 -5.29 4.91 1.23
CA LEU A 127 -3.90 4.48 1.05
C LEU A 127 -3.82 3.12 0.37
N GLY A 128 -4.59 2.14 0.85
CA GLY A 128 -4.61 0.81 0.24
C GLY A 128 -5.15 0.82 -1.20
N THR A 129 -6.17 1.63 -1.50
CA THR A 129 -6.70 1.83 -2.85
C THR A 129 -5.66 2.46 -3.77
N MET A 130 -4.89 3.44 -3.28
CA MET A 130 -3.80 4.08 -4.02
C MET A 130 -2.71 3.07 -4.38
N PHE A 131 -2.30 2.18 -3.45
CA PHE A 131 -1.35 1.10 -3.73
C PHE A 131 -1.85 0.16 -4.82
N ARG A 132 -3.09 -0.29 -4.70
CA ARG A 132 -3.72 -1.18 -5.70
C ARG A 132 -3.82 -0.51 -7.06
N THR A 133 -4.18 0.76 -7.11
CA THR A 133 -4.31 1.52 -8.37
C THR A 133 -2.94 1.82 -8.98
N ALA A 134 -1.94 2.12 -8.15
CA ALA A 134 -0.56 2.33 -8.59
C ALA A 134 0.01 1.07 -9.28
N GLU A 135 -0.20 -0.12 -8.69
CA GLU A 135 0.15 -1.38 -9.33
C GLU A 135 -0.54 -1.54 -10.69
N ALA A 136 -1.87 -1.33 -10.71
CA ALA A 136 -2.68 -1.52 -11.93
C ALA A 136 -2.33 -0.51 -13.04
N ALA A 137 -1.91 0.70 -12.69
CA ALA A 137 -1.48 1.74 -13.64
C ALA A 137 0.01 1.66 -14.00
N GLY A 138 0.75 0.65 -13.51
CA GLY A 138 2.16 0.47 -13.80
C GLY A 138 3.08 1.53 -13.17
N ALA A 139 2.68 2.11 -12.02
CA ALA A 139 3.55 3.03 -11.29
C ALA A 139 4.83 2.31 -10.82
N ALA A 140 5.98 2.95 -11.00
CA ALA A 140 7.28 2.43 -10.61
C ALA A 140 7.45 2.39 -9.08
N GLY A 141 6.71 3.25 -8.35
CA GLY A 141 6.74 3.23 -6.89
C GLY A 141 5.93 4.34 -6.24
N ILE A 142 5.89 4.30 -4.91
CA ILE A 142 5.16 5.26 -4.07
C ILE A 142 6.11 5.87 -3.05
N LEU A 143 6.21 7.19 -3.02
CA LEU A 143 6.90 7.92 -1.96
C LEU A 143 5.86 8.53 -1.01
N MET A 144 6.03 8.30 0.28
CA MET A 144 5.12 8.81 1.32
C MET A 144 5.90 9.59 2.37
N ASN A 145 5.28 10.63 2.93
CA ASN A 145 5.80 11.22 4.14
C ASN A 145 5.40 10.41 5.39
N LYS A 146 6.10 10.62 6.50
CA LYS A 146 5.83 9.97 7.80
C LYS A 146 4.45 10.28 8.36
N GLY A 147 3.84 11.39 7.94
CA GLY A 147 2.48 11.79 8.32
C GLY A 147 1.39 10.95 7.67
N THR A 148 1.71 10.15 6.67
CA THR A 148 0.75 9.25 6.01
C THR A 148 0.42 8.05 6.91
N ALA A 149 -0.79 7.53 6.79
CA ALA A 149 -1.29 6.39 7.53
C ALA A 149 -0.33 5.18 7.43
N ASP A 150 -0.31 4.35 8.47
CA ASP A 150 0.55 3.18 8.51
C ASP A 150 0.15 2.15 7.44
N LEU A 151 1.02 1.96 6.45
CA LEU A 151 0.84 1.00 5.36
C LEU A 151 0.59 -0.43 5.89
N PHE A 152 1.26 -0.79 6.99
CA PHE A 152 1.19 -2.12 7.59
C PHE A 152 0.06 -2.28 8.62
N ASN A 153 -0.81 -1.29 8.75
CA ASN A 153 -2.07 -1.46 9.50
C ASN A 153 -2.91 -2.55 8.80
N PRO A 154 -3.51 -3.51 9.54
CA PRO A 154 -4.28 -4.61 8.94
C PRO A 154 -5.36 -4.16 7.96
N LYS A 155 -6.05 -3.05 8.22
CA LYS A 155 -7.06 -2.48 7.31
C LYS A 155 -6.42 -1.99 6.01
N THR A 156 -5.26 -1.31 6.08
CA THR A 156 -4.53 -0.85 4.89
C THR A 156 -4.05 -2.03 4.07
N VAL A 157 -3.37 -3.00 4.71
CA VAL A 157 -2.85 -4.21 4.05
C VAL A 157 -3.95 -4.91 3.25
N ARG A 158 -5.12 -5.13 3.85
CA ARG A 158 -6.26 -5.74 3.13
C ARG A 158 -6.69 -4.92 1.92
N SER A 159 -6.71 -3.60 2.05
CA SER A 159 -7.13 -2.71 0.96
C SER A 159 -6.14 -2.68 -0.21
N THR A 160 -4.86 -3.00 0.02
CA THR A 160 -3.84 -3.07 -1.04
C THR A 160 -4.05 -4.24 -1.99
N MET A 161 -4.78 -5.28 -1.60
CA MET A 161 -4.95 -6.51 -2.39
C MET A 161 -3.60 -7.10 -2.84
N SER A 162 -2.65 -7.20 -1.90
CA SER A 162 -1.28 -7.69 -2.08
C SER A 162 -0.32 -6.77 -2.85
N ALA A 163 -0.76 -5.59 -3.31
CA ALA A 163 0.11 -4.62 -3.98
C ALA A 163 1.29 -4.17 -3.09
N VAL A 164 1.16 -4.27 -1.77
CA VAL A 164 2.23 -3.99 -0.80
C VAL A 164 3.52 -4.80 -1.04
N PHE A 165 3.43 -5.96 -1.68
CA PHE A 165 4.58 -6.79 -2.04
C PHE A 165 5.12 -6.55 -3.45
N ARG A 166 4.36 -5.83 -4.30
CA ARG A 166 4.68 -5.69 -5.73
C ARG A 166 5.01 -4.26 -6.16
N VAL A 167 4.51 -3.27 -5.42
CA VAL A 167 4.82 -1.86 -5.67
C VAL A 167 5.92 -1.41 -4.74
N PRO A 168 7.09 -1.01 -5.23
CA PRO A 168 8.13 -0.38 -4.42
C PRO A 168 7.59 0.85 -3.69
N PHE A 169 8.00 1.06 -2.45
CA PHE A 169 7.60 2.24 -1.69
C PHE A 169 8.69 2.71 -0.74
N LEU A 170 8.64 3.98 -0.43
CA LEU A 170 9.53 4.60 0.56
C LEU A 170 8.74 5.54 1.47
N VAL A 171 9.02 5.48 2.77
CA VAL A 171 8.51 6.44 3.75
C VAL A 171 9.67 7.32 4.21
N THR A 172 9.55 8.63 3.97
CA THR A 172 10.61 9.59 4.34
C THR A 172 10.23 10.45 5.54
N GLU A 173 11.22 10.81 6.34
CA GLU A 173 11.07 11.79 7.42
C GLU A 173 11.03 13.23 6.85
N ASP A 174 11.87 13.50 5.84
CA ASP A 174 11.95 14.80 5.16
C ASP A 174 11.40 14.67 3.74
N PHE A 175 10.13 15.01 3.60
CA PHE A 175 9.42 14.90 2.33
C PHE A 175 9.87 15.96 1.34
N SER A 176 10.14 17.18 1.82
CA SER A 176 10.60 18.30 0.97
C SER A 176 11.99 18.03 0.38
N ALA A 177 12.91 17.49 1.18
CA ALA A 177 14.22 17.07 0.68
C ALA A 177 14.08 15.94 -0.35
N ALA A 178 13.19 14.98 -0.13
CA ALA A 178 12.96 13.89 -1.07
C ALA A 178 12.36 14.39 -2.40
N LEU A 179 11.38 15.30 -2.38
CA LEU A 179 10.84 15.94 -3.59
C LEU A 179 11.91 16.72 -4.35
N THR A 180 12.74 17.45 -3.63
CA THR A 180 13.86 18.21 -4.21
C THR A 180 14.88 17.28 -4.88
N GLN A 181 15.21 16.15 -4.24
CA GLN A 181 16.07 15.12 -4.80
C GLN A 181 15.49 14.52 -6.09
N LEU A 182 14.20 14.20 -6.12
CA LEU A 182 13.52 13.68 -7.31
C LEU A 182 13.57 14.67 -8.47
N ARG A 183 13.30 15.95 -8.22
CA ARG A 183 13.42 17.01 -9.23
C ARG A 183 14.85 17.15 -9.74
N GLY A 184 15.83 17.10 -8.85
CA GLY A 184 17.26 17.15 -9.22
C GLY A 184 17.69 15.97 -10.11
N ARG A 185 16.94 14.88 -10.09
CA ARG A 185 17.12 13.72 -10.98
C ARG A 185 16.27 13.80 -12.27
N GLY A 186 15.64 14.94 -12.54
CA GLY A 186 14.88 15.18 -13.76
C GLY A 186 13.41 14.73 -13.73
N LEU A 187 12.88 14.36 -12.55
CA LEU A 187 11.47 13.99 -12.39
C LEU A 187 10.58 15.25 -12.41
N ARG A 188 9.60 15.33 -13.30
CA ARG A 188 8.56 16.37 -13.24
C ARG A 188 7.52 15.99 -12.19
N ILE A 189 7.16 16.93 -11.32
CA ILE A 189 6.19 16.72 -10.25
C ILE A 189 4.92 17.49 -10.58
N PHE A 190 3.83 16.77 -10.80
CA PHE A 190 2.49 17.29 -11.06
C PHE A 190 1.67 17.24 -9.76
N ALA A 191 1.42 18.38 -9.15
CA ALA A 191 0.62 18.45 -7.94
C ALA A 191 -0.86 18.63 -8.25
N ALA A 192 -1.70 17.72 -7.75
CA ALA A 192 -3.15 17.87 -7.80
C ALA A 192 -3.58 18.98 -6.83
N HIS A 193 -3.98 20.15 -7.37
CA HIS A 193 -4.26 21.33 -6.57
C HIS A 193 -5.42 22.14 -7.14
N LEU A 194 -6.28 22.68 -6.26
CA LEU A 194 -7.46 23.47 -6.69
C LEU A 194 -7.08 24.74 -7.42
N ALA A 195 -5.95 25.37 -7.07
CA ALA A 195 -5.43 26.55 -7.76
C ALA A 195 -4.67 26.22 -9.06
N GLY A 196 -4.65 24.97 -9.50
CA GLY A 196 -4.04 24.58 -10.78
C GLY A 196 -4.70 25.32 -11.94
N GLN A 197 -3.89 25.94 -12.78
CA GLN A 197 -4.39 26.67 -13.95
C GLN A 197 -4.69 25.72 -15.10
N ASP A 198 -3.87 24.70 -15.25
CA ASP A 198 -4.00 23.72 -16.32
C ASP A 198 -4.85 22.51 -15.90
N ASN A 199 -5.68 22.06 -16.83
CA ASN A 199 -6.38 20.79 -16.66
C ASN A 199 -5.36 19.65 -16.79
N TYR A 200 -5.55 18.61 -16.00
CA TYR A 200 -4.66 17.45 -15.93
C TYR A 200 -4.41 16.77 -17.28
N ASP A 201 -5.39 16.81 -18.20
CA ASP A 201 -5.34 16.19 -19.52
C ASP A 201 -4.48 16.96 -20.55
N ARG A 202 -4.01 18.17 -20.19
CA ARG A 202 -3.12 18.99 -21.02
C ARG A 202 -1.64 18.85 -20.64
N ALA A 203 -1.35 18.28 -19.48
CA ALA A 203 0.00 18.05 -19.03
C ALA A 203 0.63 16.86 -19.77
N ASP A 204 1.95 16.90 -19.98
CA ASP A 204 2.70 15.83 -20.62
C ASP A 204 3.33 14.90 -19.56
N TYR A 205 2.85 13.65 -19.48
CA TYR A 205 3.28 12.61 -18.57
C TYR A 205 4.15 11.54 -19.23
N THR A 206 4.58 11.74 -20.46
CA THR A 206 5.33 10.73 -21.22
C THR A 206 6.74 10.49 -20.66
N GLY A 207 7.36 11.53 -20.08
CA GLY A 207 8.66 11.44 -19.42
C GLY A 207 8.58 10.97 -17.95
N PRO A 208 9.75 10.91 -17.25
CA PRO A 208 9.81 10.63 -15.82
C PRO A 208 8.97 11.62 -15.02
N CYS A 209 7.96 11.15 -14.29
CA CYS A 209 7.07 12.06 -13.56
C CYS A 209 6.55 11.47 -12.24
N GLY A 210 6.13 12.37 -11.36
CA GLY A 210 5.48 12.06 -10.09
C GLY A 210 4.16 12.80 -9.96
N ILE A 211 3.12 12.11 -9.51
CA ILE A 211 1.81 12.67 -9.20
C ILE A 211 1.75 12.90 -7.70
N LEU A 212 1.66 14.17 -7.29
CA LEU A 212 1.64 14.58 -5.90
C LEU A 212 0.21 14.79 -5.42
N ILE A 213 -0.18 14.01 -4.40
CA ILE A 213 -1.51 14.01 -3.78
C ILE A 213 -1.38 14.37 -2.30
N GLY A 214 -2.18 15.32 -1.85
CA GLY A 214 -2.22 15.78 -0.47
C GLY A 214 -3.31 15.11 0.37
N ASN A 215 -3.38 15.55 1.62
CA ASN A 215 -4.36 15.14 2.62
C ASN A 215 -5.80 15.31 2.12
N GLU A 216 -6.69 14.39 2.51
CA GLU A 216 -8.09 14.35 2.06
C GLU A 216 -8.90 15.59 2.40
N GLY A 217 -8.61 16.24 3.53
CA GLY A 217 -9.36 17.41 3.99
C GLY A 217 -8.62 18.73 3.81
N ARG A 218 -7.29 18.73 3.88
CA ARG A 218 -6.46 19.95 3.86
C ARG A 218 -5.73 20.15 2.53
N GLY A 219 -5.69 19.15 1.67
CA GLY A 219 -4.89 19.16 0.45
C GLY A 219 -3.39 19.08 0.73
N LEU A 220 -2.61 19.62 -0.17
CA LEU A 220 -1.16 19.75 -0.05
C LEU A 220 -0.77 20.93 0.86
N THR A 221 0.35 20.79 1.55
CA THR A 221 0.97 21.95 2.20
C THR A 221 1.50 22.93 1.14
N GLU A 222 1.60 24.22 1.52
CA GLU A 222 2.19 25.23 0.63
C GLU A 222 3.64 24.87 0.25
N GLU A 223 4.38 24.30 1.20
CA GLU A 223 5.76 23.85 1.00
C GLU A 223 5.83 22.73 -0.06
N ALA A 224 5.02 21.70 0.04
CA ALA A 224 5.00 20.60 -0.93
C ALA A 224 4.50 21.08 -2.31
N ALA A 225 3.48 21.94 -2.35
CA ALA A 225 2.96 22.53 -3.60
C ALA A 225 4.01 23.40 -4.30
N ALA A 226 4.81 24.19 -3.57
CA ALA A 226 5.89 25.02 -4.13
C ALA A 226 7.04 24.18 -4.72
N LEU A 227 7.20 22.94 -4.29
CA LEU A 227 8.16 21.98 -4.85
C LEU A 227 7.64 21.25 -6.09
N ALA A 228 6.38 21.38 -6.45
CA ALA A 228 5.86 20.83 -7.70
C ALA A 228 6.47 21.57 -8.92
N THR A 229 6.53 20.86 -10.04
CA THR A 229 6.89 21.47 -11.33
C THR A 229 5.67 22.19 -11.89
N ASP A 230 4.51 21.55 -11.80
CA ASP A 230 3.25 22.05 -12.34
C ASP A 230 2.11 21.80 -11.33
N LEU A 231 1.21 22.77 -11.18
CA LEU A 231 -0.06 22.59 -10.47
C LEU A 231 -1.15 22.24 -11.47
N ILE A 232 -1.74 21.07 -11.34
CA ILE A 232 -2.78 20.57 -12.23
C ILE A 232 -4.10 20.41 -11.49
N ARG A 233 -5.21 20.51 -12.21
CA ARG A 233 -6.54 20.28 -11.65
C ARG A 233 -7.35 19.27 -12.46
N ILE A 234 -8.21 18.52 -11.77
CA ILE A 234 -9.28 17.74 -12.37
C ILE A 234 -10.51 18.67 -12.44
N PRO A 235 -11.07 18.97 -13.63
CA PRO A 235 -12.22 19.85 -13.75
C PRO A 235 -13.45 19.32 -13.02
N MET A 236 -14.10 20.16 -12.23
CA MET A 236 -15.35 19.84 -11.54
C MET A 236 -16.53 20.55 -12.23
N HIS A 237 -17.57 19.82 -12.60
CA HIS A 237 -18.75 20.38 -13.25
C HIS A 237 -19.93 20.57 -12.30
N GLY A 238 -19.83 20.03 -11.08
CA GLY A 238 -20.89 20.11 -10.07
C GLY A 238 -20.60 21.15 -8.99
N ARG A 239 -21.25 20.98 -7.84
CA ARG A 239 -21.07 21.84 -6.65
C ARG A 239 -19.98 21.36 -5.71
N ILE A 240 -19.45 20.18 -5.92
CA ILE A 240 -18.36 19.61 -5.11
C ILE A 240 -17.04 20.28 -5.51
N GLU A 241 -16.20 20.56 -4.51
CA GLU A 241 -14.92 21.24 -4.72
C GLU A 241 -13.77 20.26 -4.99
N SER A 242 -13.89 19.00 -4.56
CA SER A 242 -12.83 18.01 -4.69
C SER A 242 -13.38 16.60 -4.86
N LEU A 243 -12.54 15.69 -5.34
CA LEU A 243 -12.75 14.25 -5.35
C LEU A 243 -12.12 13.60 -4.12
N ASN A 244 -12.53 12.36 -3.84
CA ASN A 244 -11.78 11.48 -2.94
C ASN A 244 -10.32 11.37 -3.43
N ALA A 245 -9.36 11.44 -2.51
CA ALA A 245 -7.93 11.48 -2.85
C ALA A 245 -7.45 10.25 -3.65
N ALA A 246 -7.97 9.05 -3.34
CA ALA A 246 -7.62 7.85 -4.10
C ALA A 246 -8.22 7.85 -5.51
N MET A 247 -9.40 8.44 -5.69
CA MET A 247 -10.02 8.63 -7.01
C MET A 247 -9.22 9.62 -7.85
N ALA A 248 -8.82 10.76 -7.27
CA ALA A 248 -7.97 11.74 -7.94
C ALA A 248 -6.63 11.13 -8.38
N ALA A 249 -5.96 10.40 -7.47
CA ALA A 249 -4.74 9.66 -7.78
C ALA A 249 -4.94 8.68 -8.94
N GLY A 250 -6.05 7.93 -8.93
CA GLY A 250 -6.38 6.98 -9.99
C GLY A 250 -6.57 7.64 -11.34
N ILE A 251 -7.35 8.72 -11.42
CA ILE A 251 -7.58 9.47 -12.66
C ILE A 251 -6.24 9.94 -13.26
N LEU A 252 -5.38 10.53 -12.44
CA LEU A 252 -4.11 11.09 -12.89
C LEU A 252 -3.11 10.01 -13.32
N MET A 253 -3.01 8.90 -12.58
CA MET A 253 -2.14 7.79 -12.96
C MET A 253 -2.58 7.12 -14.27
N TYR A 254 -3.89 6.94 -14.48
CA TYR A 254 -4.40 6.35 -15.71
C TYR A 254 -4.32 7.31 -16.91
N GLU A 255 -4.35 8.63 -16.70
CA GLU A 255 -4.04 9.57 -17.76
C GLU A 255 -2.57 9.48 -18.16
N ALA A 256 -1.66 9.37 -17.19
CA ALA A 256 -0.24 9.16 -17.48
C ALA A 256 -0.01 7.83 -18.23
N ASP A 257 -0.63 6.74 -17.80
CA ASP A 257 -0.59 5.45 -18.50
C ASP A 257 -1.14 5.55 -19.92
N ARG A 258 -2.28 6.24 -20.11
CA ARG A 258 -2.88 6.45 -21.44
C ARG A 258 -1.92 7.14 -22.39
N GLN A 259 -1.28 8.24 -21.95
CA GLN A 259 -0.34 8.99 -22.78
C GLN A 259 0.89 8.14 -23.14
N ARG A 260 1.46 7.43 -22.18
CA ARG A 260 2.64 6.55 -22.40
C ARG A 260 2.33 5.44 -23.40
N ARG A 261 1.19 4.74 -23.25
CA ARG A 261 0.75 3.73 -24.23
C ARG A 261 0.49 4.28 -25.63
N GLN A 262 0.22 5.60 -25.78
CA GLN A 262 0.09 6.24 -27.10
C GLN A 262 1.44 6.63 -27.68
N ALA A 263 2.41 7.02 -26.86
CA ALA A 263 3.77 7.35 -27.29
C ALA A 263 4.58 6.12 -27.74
N ASP A 264 4.26 4.94 -27.22
CA ASP A 264 4.90 3.67 -27.57
C ASP A 264 4.37 3.04 -28.89
N ARG A 265 3.40 3.69 -29.54
CA ARG A 265 2.81 3.26 -30.83
C ARG A 265 3.40 4.00 -32.01
#